data_a4b47d38336325e81e8b523aa9f0ab40
#
_entry.id   a4b47d38336325e81e8b523aa9f0ab40
#
_cell.length_a   1.000
_cell.length_b   1.000
_cell.length_c   1.000
_cell.angle_alpha   90.00
_cell.angle_beta   90.00
_cell.angle_gamma   90.00
#
_symmetry.space_group_name_H-M   'P 1'
#
loop_
_entity.id
_entity.type
_entity.pdbx_description
1 polymer ?
#
loop_
_entity_poly.entity_id
_entity_poly.type
_entity_poly.pdbx_seq_one_letter_code
_entity_poly.pdbx_strand_id
1 'polypeptide(L)'
;MEKSLDAYKFNLLHNKQLFIRQLKQNRMGVRTIDEGGMDESGMNFSEYVAVLSGNTDLLEKARLEKKIAGLESERQNFIRSKSSSRHRLDDTQQEMQRLDDLIKRVGRDLEDFRSRVELNEDGSYKNRLQIDGAESADPKFIGKHLNHIAKTAYTGDEAKAIGTIYGFTVLVKTELSMKDGFEGVQNRFYVRGEGNYLYQLSLIHISSP
;
A
#
# COMPACT_ATOMS: atom_id res chain seq x y z
N MET A 1 42.00 -35.58 18.19
CA MET A 1 40.70 -36.12 17.77
C MET A 1 40.00 -35.37 16.62
N GLU A 2 40.40 -34.15 16.27
CA GLU A 2 39.74 -33.32 15.21
C GLU A 2 39.77 -33.97 13.80
N LYS A 3 40.60 -34.95 13.56
CA LYS A 3 40.66 -35.66 12.28
C LYS A 3 40.35 -37.17 12.40
N SER A 4 39.61 -37.57 13.43
CA SER A 4 39.27 -38.97 13.61
C SER A 4 38.04 -39.36 12.79
N LEU A 5 37.98 -40.64 12.41
CA LEU A 5 36.83 -41.23 11.70
C LEU A 5 35.51 -41.05 12.51
N ASP A 6 35.61 -41.00 13.82
CA ASP A 6 34.47 -40.82 14.71
C ASP A 6 33.90 -39.37 14.68
N ALA A 7 34.79 -38.38 14.54
CA ALA A 7 34.35 -36.99 14.34
C ALA A 7 33.59 -36.82 13.01
N TYR A 8 34.04 -37.48 11.97
CA TYR A 8 33.37 -37.52 10.66
C TYR A 8 32.01 -38.22 10.76
N LYS A 9 31.95 -39.39 11.40
CA LYS A 9 30.67 -40.12 11.60
C LYS A 9 29.68 -39.33 12.43
N PHE A 10 30.15 -38.66 13.48
CA PHE A 10 29.31 -37.81 14.33
C PHE A 10 28.69 -36.63 13.54
N ASN A 11 29.51 -35.96 12.73
CA ASN A 11 29.08 -34.89 11.84
C ASN A 11 27.98 -35.36 10.87
N LEU A 12 28.20 -36.52 10.24
CA LEU A 12 27.27 -37.12 9.31
C LEU A 12 25.92 -37.47 9.98
N LEU A 13 25.95 -38.00 11.20
CA LEU A 13 24.75 -38.33 11.99
C LEU A 13 24.00 -37.08 12.41
N HIS A 14 24.70 -36.06 12.87
CA HIS A 14 24.13 -34.80 13.27
C HIS A 14 23.38 -34.12 12.10
N ASN A 15 24.00 -34.05 10.91
CA ASN A 15 23.37 -33.49 9.73
C ASN A 15 22.11 -34.27 9.30
N LYS A 16 22.15 -35.60 9.38
CA LYS A 16 20.98 -36.45 9.13
C LYS A 16 19.86 -36.19 10.14
N GLN A 17 20.20 -36.03 11.41
CA GLN A 17 19.23 -35.75 12.46
C GLN A 17 18.55 -34.39 12.25
N LEU A 18 19.33 -33.36 11.88
CA LEU A 18 18.77 -32.04 11.52
C LEU A 18 17.80 -32.12 10.35
N PHE A 19 18.17 -32.83 9.30
CA PHE A 19 17.32 -33.04 8.13
C PHE A 19 16.01 -33.74 8.50
N ILE A 20 16.06 -34.82 9.29
CA ILE A 20 14.85 -35.55 9.74
C ILE A 20 13.97 -34.64 10.58
N ARG A 21 14.56 -33.81 11.45
CA ARG A 21 13.82 -32.87 12.29
C ARG A 21 13.11 -31.78 11.46
N GLN A 22 13.78 -31.23 10.46
CA GLN A 22 13.18 -30.25 9.53
C GLN A 22 12.01 -30.87 8.75
N LEU A 23 12.18 -32.10 8.30
CA LEU A 23 11.12 -32.85 7.63
C LEU A 23 9.89 -33.05 8.52
N LYS A 24 10.10 -33.48 9.78
CA LYS A 24 9.02 -33.71 10.76
C LYS A 24 8.28 -32.40 11.14
N GLN A 25 8.99 -31.28 11.19
CA GLN A 25 8.42 -29.98 11.53
C GLN A 25 7.83 -29.24 10.32
N ASN A 26 7.83 -29.87 9.14
CA ASN A 26 7.35 -29.28 7.87
C ASN A 26 8.02 -27.93 7.52
N ARG A 27 9.28 -27.74 7.92
CA ARG A 27 10.08 -26.55 7.60
C ARG A 27 10.86 -26.71 6.29
N MET A 28 10.21 -27.25 5.27
CA MET A 28 10.83 -27.55 3.96
C MET A 28 11.14 -26.30 3.11
N GLY A 29 10.72 -25.10 3.52
CA GLY A 29 10.99 -23.85 2.78
C GLY A 29 12.35 -23.22 3.02
N VAL A 30 13.19 -23.78 3.91
CA VAL A 30 14.52 -23.26 4.21
C VAL A 30 15.53 -23.96 3.29
N ARG A 31 16.09 -23.23 2.33
CA ARG A 31 17.08 -23.75 1.35
C ARG A 31 18.42 -24.14 1.96
N THR A 32 18.70 -23.73 3.19
CA THR A 32 19.95 -23.99 3.90
C THR A 32 19.64 -24.69 5.21
N ILE A 33 20.34 -25.82 5.45
CA ILE A 33 20.40 -26.43 6.77
C ILE A 33 21.20 -25.48 7.64
N ASP A 34 20.59 -24.91 8.66
CA ASP A 34 21.29 -24.07 9.62
C ASP A 34 22.15 -24.98 10.49
N GLU A 35 23.47 -24.99 10.21
CA GLU A 35 24.45 -25.75 11.00
C GLU A 35 24.51 -25.29 12.47
N GLY A 36 23.97 -24.10 12.77
CA GLY A 36 23.83 -23.53 14.10
C GLY A 36 22.52 -23.84 14.83
N GLY A 37 21.64 -24.66 14.21
CA GLY A 37 20.35 -25.03 14.84
C GLY A 37 20.55 -25.69 16.20
N MET A 38 20.01 -25.05 17.26
CA MET A 38 20.01 -25.64 18.61
C MET A 38 19.21 -26.94 18.61
N ASP A 39 19.80 -28.00 19.10
CA ASP A 39 19.02 -29.17 19.49
C ASP A 39 18.26 -28.90 20.84
N GLU A 40 17.46 -29.85 21.27
CA GLU A 40 16.71 -29.75 22.52
C GLU A 40 17.62 -29.65 23.76
N SER A 41 18.91 -30.03 23.67
CA SER A 41 19.89 -29.87 24.74
C SER A 41 20.46 -28.45 24.80
N GLY A 42 20.17 -27.60 23.83
CA GLY A 42 20.68 -26.22 23.74
C GLY A 42 22.15 -26.13 23.29
N MET A 43 22.79 -27.24 23.02
CA MET A 43 24.17 -27.29 22.53
C MET A 43 24.22 -27.30 21.01
N ASN A 44 25.14 -26.54 20.42
CA ASN A 44 25.42 -26.60 18.99
C ASN A 44 26.50 -27.67 18.66
N PHE A 45 26.69 -27.93 17.37
CA PHE A 45 27.64 -28.94 16.93
C PHE A 45 29.07 -28.66 17.43
N SER A 46 29.54 -27.41 17.41
CA SER A 46 30.85 -27.01 17.89
C SER A 46 31.05 -27.28 19.37
N GLU A 47 30.00 -27.06 20.19
CA GLU A 47 30.00 -27.39 21.61
C GLU A 47 30.10 -28.89 21.86
N TYR A 48 29.39 -29.73 21.08
CA TYR A 48 29.52 -31.18 21.15
C TYR A 48 30.93 -31.67 20.82
N VAL A 49 31.51 -31.13 19.75
CA VAL A 49 32.90 -31.50 19.37
C VAL A 49 33.89 -31.07 20.43
N ALA A 50 33.69 -29.90 21.05
CA ALA A 50 34.56 -29.43 22.13
C ALA A 50 34.47 -30.32 23.38
N VAL A 51 33.29 -30.77 23.76
CA VAL A 51 33.06 -31.72 24.86
C VAL A 51 33.71 -33.04 24.58
N LEU A 52 33.54 -33.59 23.37
CA LEU A 52 34.14 -34.86 22.96
C LEU A 52 35.66 -34.80 22.90
N SER A 53 36.24 -33.65 22.57
CA SER A 53 37.72 -33.47 22.54
C SER A 53 38.35 -33.33 23.93
N GLY A 54 37.53 -33.11 24.95
CA GLY A 54 37.96 -32.86 26.32
C GLY A 54 38.70 -31.51 26.51
N ASN A 55 38.58 -30.61 25.52
CA ASN A 55 39.22 -29.31 25.57
C ASN A 55 38.27 -28.22 25.97
N THR A 56 38.46 -27.70 27.17
CA THR A 56 37.64 -26.64 27.77
C THR A 56 37.70 -25.31 27.03
N ASP A 57 38.83 -24.99 26.40
CA ASP A 57 39.01 -23.73 25.69
C ASP A 57 38.21 -23.74 24.38
N LEU A 58 38.09 -24.90 23.72
CA LEU A 58 37.22 -25.05 22.55
C LEU A 58 35.74 -24.90 22.90
N LEU A 59 35.36 -25.38 24.09
CA LEU A 59 33.97 -25.21 24.56
C LEU A 59 33.68 -23.75 24.85
N GLU A 60 34.57 -23.03 25.51
CA GLU A 60 34.42 -21.60 25.77
C GLU A 60 34.37 -20.78 24.48
N LYS A 61 35.27 -21.09 23.51
CA LYS A 61 35.26 -20.49 22.18
C LYS A 61 33.90 -20.68 21.48
N ALA A 62 33.39 -21.91 21.43
CA ALA A 62 32.12 -22.21 20.81
C ALA A 62 30.95 -21.43 21.45
N ARG A 63 30.93 -21.28 22.76
CA ARG A 63 29.95 -20.49 23.50
C ARG A 63 30.01 -18.99 23.16
N LEU A 64 31.24 -18.45 23.08
CA LEU A 64 31.45 -17.05 22.72
C LEU A 64 31.05 -16.79 21.27
N GLU A 65 31.40 -17.67 20.32
CA GLU A 65 30.97 -17.57 18.92
C GLU A 65 29.43 -17.57 18.79
N LYS A 66 28.75 -18.46 19.52
CA LYS A 66 27.28 -18.48 19.57
C LYS A 66 26.69 -17.17 20.11
N LYS A 67 27.30 -16.61 21.16
CA LYS A 67 26.88 -15.33 21.71
C LYS A 67 27.09 -14.18 20.75
N ILE A 68 28.23 -14.16 20.05
CA ILE A 68 28.52 -13.15 19.02
C ILE A 68 27.50 -13.25 17.87
N ALA A 69 27.25 -14.44 17.34
CA ALA A 69 26.25 -14.64 16.28
C ALA A 69 24.83 -14.17 16.70
N GLY A 70 24.44 -14.43 17.95
CA GLY A 70 23.17 -13.92 18.52
C GLY A 70 23.12 -12.39 18.53
N LEU A 71 24.16 -11.76 19.09
CA LEU A 71 24.25 -10.29 19.17
C LEU A 71 24.33 -9.63 17.77
N GLU A 72 25.00 -10.25 16.81
CA GLU A 72 25.04 -9.77 15.42
C GLU A 72 23.67 -9.84 14.77
N SER A 73 22.92 -10.92 14.99
CA SER A 73 21.55 -11.05 14.52
C SER A 73 20.62 -9.99 15.14
N GLU A 74 20.70 -9.78 16.44
CA GLU A 74 19.93 -8.73 17.13
C GLU A 74 20.28 -7.33 16.61
N ARG A 75 21.57 -7.04 16.41
CA ARG A 75 22.04 -5.78 15.83
C ARG A 75 21.48 -5.57 14.43
N GLN A 76 21.52 -6.59 13.57
CA GLN A 76 20.96 -6.49 12.22
C GLN A 76 19.46 -6.25 12.24
N ASN A 77 18.72 -6.96 13.09
CA ASN A 77 17.28 -6.78 13.24
C ASN A 77 16.93 -5.37 13.74
N PHE A 78 17.70 -4.85 14.69
CA PHE A 78 17.55 -3.48 15.18
C PHE A 78 17.78 -2.44 14.07
N ILE A 79 18.86 -2.60 13.29
CA ILE A 79 19.16 -1.69 12.16
C ILE A 79 18.03 -1.71 11.13
N ARG A 80 17.54 -2.91 10.75
CA ARG A 80 16.41 -3.05 9.80
C ARG A 80 15.13 -2.40 10.34
N SER A 81 14.80 -2.66 11.61
CA SER A 81 13.62 -2.08 12.26
C SER A 81 13.73 -0.55 12.32
N LYS A 82 14.89 -0.02 12.69
CA LYS A 82 15.15 1.43 12.71
C LYS A 82 15.01 2.07 11.34
N SER A 83 15.56 1.44 10.28
CA SER A 83 15.43 1.92 8.91
C SER A 83 13.97 1.93 8.45
N SER A 84 13.25 0.83 8.67
CA SER A 84 11.82 0.72 8.35
C SER A 84 10.98 1.79 9.06
N SER A 85 11.26 2.02 10.35
CA SER A 85 10.55 3.05 11.13
C SER A 85 10.82 4.46 10.60
N ARG A 86 12.05 4.75 10.15
CA ARG A 86 12.38 6.04 9.53
C ARG A 86 11.62 6.24 8.22
N HIS A 87 11.63 5.25 7.33
CA HIS A 87 10.87 5.35 6.07
C HIS A 87 9.38 5.60 6.33
N ARG A 88 8.78 4.87 7.28
CA ARG A 88 7.37 5.09 7.64
C ARG A 88 7.12 6.50 8.19
N LEU A 89 8.06 7.05 8.94
CA LEU A 89 7.95 8.43 9.45
C LEU A 89 7.99 9.43 8.30
N ASP A 90 8.96 9.27 7.38
CA ASP A 90 9.12 10.15 6.22
C ASP A 90 7.89 10.10 5.31
N ASP A 91 7.39 8.90 5.01
CA ASP A 91 6.17 8.70 4.22
C ASP A 91 4.95 9.38 4.88
N THR A 92 4.81 9.21 6.20
CA THR A 92 3.72 9.82 6.96
C THR A 92 3.82 11.36 6.94
N GLN A 93 5.01 11.91 7.08
CA GLN A 93 5.23 13.36 7.03
C GLN A 93 4.91 13.93 5.64
N GLN A 94 5.30 13.24 4.57
CA GLN A 94 4.95 13.64 3.20
C GLN A 94 3.44 13.60 2.96
N GLU A 95 2.77 12.56 3.44
CA GLU A 95 1.32 12.45 3.31
C GLU A 95 0.59 13.54 4.12
N MET A 96 1.07 13.88 5.32
CA MET A 96 0.53 15.00 6.10
C MET A 96 0.66 16.33 5.35
N GLN A 97 1.82 16.61 4.75
CA GLN A 97 2.01 17.82 3.95
C GLN A 97 1.06 17.85 2.74
N ARG A 98 0.93 16.71 2.03
CA ARG A 98 0.01 16.58 0.90
C ARG A 98 -1.44 16.85 1.31
N LEU A 99 -1.87 16.30 2.44
CA LEU A 99 -3.22 16.51 2.98
C LEU A 99 -3.45 17.96 3.43
N ASP A 100 -2.48 18.59 4.05
CA ASP A 100 -2.54 20.02 4.44
C ASP A 100 -2.72 20.93 3.21
N ASP A 101 -1.96 20.69 2.15
CA ASP A 101 -2.09 21.43 0.91
C ASP A 101 -3.44 21.15 0.20
N LEU A 102 -3.95 19.94 0.32
CA LEU A 102 -5.27 19.58 -0.17
C LEU A 102 -6.36 20.32 0.60
N ILE A 103 -6.31 20.34 1.93
CA ILE A 103 -7.27 21.06 2.78
C ILE A 103 -7.31 22.54 2.42
N LYS A 104 -6.15 23.18 2.24
CA LYS A 104 -6.07 24.59 1.85
C LYS A 104 -6.69 24.86 0.48
N ARG A 105 -6.49 23.96 -0.50
CA ARG A 105 -7.08 24.08 -1.85
C ARG A 105 -8.58 23.88 -1.81
N VAL A 106 -9.06 22.83 -1.16
CA VAL A 106 -10.49 22.54 -1.01
C VAL A 106 -11.20 23.66 -0.23
N GLY A 107 -10.54 24.21 0.79
CA GLY A 107 -11.08 25.36 1.54
C GLY A 107 -11.32 26.58 0.65
N ARG A 108 -10.37 26.92 -0.22
CA ARG A 108 -10.54 28.01 -1.20
C ARG A 108 -11.65 27.74 -2.19
N ASP A 109 -11.68 26.54 -2.79
CA ASP A 109 -12.73 26.14 -3.72
C ASP A 109 -14.13 26.22 -3.08
N LEU A 110 -14.23 25.87 -1.79
CA LEU A 110 -15.48 25.96 -1.04
C LEU A 110 -15.92 27.41 -0.79
N GLU A 111 -14.98 28.30 -0.47
CA GLU A 111 -15.25 29.74 -0.32
C GLU A 111 -15.72 30.35 -1.64
N ASP A 112 -15.02 30.02 -2.74
CA ASP A 112 -15.39 30.45 -4.09
C ASP A 112 -16.78 29.93 -4.51
N PHE A 113 -17.06 28.65 -4.23
CA PHE A 113 -18.39 28.09 -4.47
C PHE A 113 -19.46 28.84 -3.67
N ARG A 114 -19.25 29.07 -2.38
CA ARG A 114 -20.20 29.81 -1.52
C ARG A 114 -20.45 31.24 -1.98
N SER A 115 -19.45 31.89 -2.57
CA SER A 115 -19.57 33.25 -3.10
C SER A 115 -20.38 33.32 -4.39
N ARG A 116 -20.41 32.22 -5.18
CA ARG A 116 -21.05 32.17 -6.51
C ARG A 116 -22.39 31.46 -6.52
N VAL A 117 -22.67 30.68 -5.46
CA VAL A 117 -23.90 29.89 -5.39
C VAL A 117 -25.14 30.79 -5.19
N GLU A 118 -26.21 30.48 -5.93
CA GLU A 118 -27.52 31.09 -5.76
C GLU A 118 -28.49 30.09 -5.17
N LEU A 119 -29.36 30.56 -4.29
CA LEU A 119 -30.40 29.74 -3.70
C LEU A 119 -31.77 30.08 -4.31
N ASN A 120 -32.64 29.10 -4.39
CA ASN A 120 -34.07 29.28 -4.68
C ASN A 120 -34.79 29.78 -3.44
N GLU A 121 -36.07 30.16 -3.59
CA GLU A 121 -36.94 30.63 -2.49
C GLU A 121 -37.13 29.55 -1.40
N ASP A 122 -37.03 28.28 -1.75
CA ASP A 122 -37.15 27.14 -0.84
C ASP A 122 -35.82 26.78 -0.13
N GLY A 123 -34.75 27.53 -0.39
CA GLY A 123 -33.42 27.29 0.17
C GLY A 123 -32.60 26.21 -0.57
N SER A 124 -33.13 25.63 -1.62
CA SER A 124 -32.38 24.72 -2.49
C SER A 124 -31.42 25.47 -3.40
N TYR A 125 -30.37 24.80 -3.86
CA TYR A 125 -29.42 25.39 -4.80
C TYR A 125 -30.01 25.52 -6.20
N LYS A 126 -29.90 26.72 -6.81
CA LYS A 126 -30.24 26.88 -8.24
C LYS A 126 -29.27 26.06 -9.09
N ASN A 127 -29.81 25.30 -10.04
CA ASN A 127 -28.97 24.58 -10.98
C ASN A 127 -28.49 25.56 -12.09
N ARG A 128 -27.19 25.85 -12.08
CA ARG A 128 -26.50 26.72 -13.05
C ARG A 128 -25.54 25.94 -13.95
N LEU A 129 -25.89 24.68 -14.25
CA LEU A 129 -25.07 23.85 -15.10
C LEU A 129 -25.25 24.26 -16.57
N GLN A 130 -24.16 24.66 -17.22
CA GLN A 130 -24.06 24.91 -18.65
C GLN A 130 -23.33 23.77 -19.32
N ILE A 131 -23.96 23.12 -20.30
CA ILE A 131 -23.38 22.04 -21.08
C ILE A 131 -23.43 22.45 -22.54
N ASP A 132 -22.28 22.33 -23.27
CA ASP A 132 -22.15 22.69 -24.69
C ASP A 132 -22.68 24.11 -25.02
N GLY A 133 -22.53 25.06 -24.06
CA GLY A 133 -22.97 26.45 -24.20
C GLY A 133 -24.46 26.66 -23.98
N ALA A 134 -25.26 25.63 -23.71
CA ALA A 134 -26.65 25.74 -23.35
C ALA A 134 -26.83 25.74 -21.82
N GLU A 135 -27.43 26.77 -21.28
CA GLU A 135 -27.84 26.85 -19.90
C GLU A 135 -29.27 26.30 -19.75
N SER A 136 -29.46 25.33 -18.88
CA SER A 136 -30.80 24.81 -18.57
C SER A 136 -30.91 24.59 -17.08
N ALA A 137 -32.02 25.11 -16.51
CA ALA A 137 -32.40 24.85 -15.13
C ALA A 137 -33.26 23.57 -14.98
N ASP A 138 -33.68 22.96 -16.12
CA ASP A 138 -34.52 21.75 -16.09
C ASP A 138 -33.65 20.49 -15.79
N PRO A 139 -33.83 19.85 -14.61
CA PRO A 139 -33.09 18.66 -14.22
C PRO A 139 -33.25 17.49 -15.21
N LYS A 140 -34.39 17.39 -15.88
CA LYS A 140 -34.65 16.31 -16.86
C LYS A 140 -33.86 16.49 -18.14
N PHE A 141 -33.72 17.73 -18.59
CA PHE A 141 -32.91 18.06 -19.76
C PHE A 141 -31.43 17.75 -19.49
N ILE A 142 -30.94 18.23 -18.35
CA ILE A 142 -29.55 18.02 -17.89
C ILE A 142 -29.27 16.53 -17.73
N GLY A 143 -30.16 15.80 -17.05
CA GLY A 143 -30.02 14.35 -16.84
C GLY A 143 -29.95 13.57 -18.15
N LYS A 144 -30.75 13.90 -19.15
CA LYS A 144 -30.69 13.27 -20.48
C LYS A 144 -29.37 13.55 -21.18
N HIS A 145 -28.87 14.79 -21.13
CA HIS A 145 -27.61 15.19 -21.76
C HIS A 145 -26.40 14.51 -21.11
N LEU A 146 -26.33 14.52 -19.77
CA LEU A 146 -25.28 13.84 -19.04
C LEU A 146 -25.31 12.32 -19.24
N ASN A 147 -26.50 11.70 -19.28
CA ASN A 147 -26.62 10.27 -19.58
C ASN A 147 -26.20 9.94 -21.02
N HIS A 148 -26.44 10.85 -21.99
CA HIS A 148 -25.94 10.68 -23.35
C HIS A 148 -24.40 10.72 -23.37
N ILE A 149 -23.80 11.74 -22.76
CA ILE A 149 -22.34 11.89 -22.64
C ILE A 149 -21.73 10.68 -21.90
N ALA A 150 -22.38 10.22 -20.82
CA ALA A 150 -21.91 9.06 -20.05
C ALA A 150 -21.82 7.77 -20.89
N LYS A 151 -22.68 7.63 -21.90
CA LYS A 151 -22.73 6.46 -22.80
C LYS A 151 -21.84 6.60 -24.03
N THR A 152 -21.60 7.81 -24.51
CA THR A 152 -20.97 8.06 -25.83
C THR A 152 -19.57 8.66 -25.73
N ALA A 153 -19.23 9.29 -24.59
CA ALA A 153 -17.91 9.91 -24.46
C ALA A 153 -16.81 8.87 -24.39
N TYR A 154 -15.72 9.16 -25.09
CA TYR A 154 -14.46 8.46 -24.96
C TYR A 154 -13.35 9.51 -24.89
N THR A 155 -12.61 9.53 -23.79
CA THR A 155 -11.64 10.59 -23.49
C THR A 155 -10.19 10.12 -23.52
N GLY A 156 -9.93 8.82 -23.67
CA GLY A 156 -8.58 8.28 -23.46
C GLY A 156 -8.11 8.55 -22.02
N ASP A 157 -6.85 8.96 -21.86
CA ASP A 157 -6.24 9.19 -20.53
C ASP A 157 -6.56 10.56 -19.93
N GLU A 158 -6.98 11.53 -20.75
CA GLU A 158 -7.25 12.91 -20.32
C GLU A 158 -8.74 13.18 -20.13
N ALA A 159 -9.07 14.00 -19.12
CA ALA A 159 -10.43 14.44 -18.91
C ALA A 159 -10.81 15.55 -19.89
N LYS A 160 -12.01 15.46 -20.51
CA LYS A 160 -12.53 16.41 -21.47
C LYS A 160 -13.53 17.36 -20.82
N ALA A 161 -13.38 18.66 -21.04
CA ALA A 161 -14.36 19.65 -20.58
C ALA A 161 -15.67 19.53 -21.37
N ILE A 162 -16.80 19.52 -20.65
CA ILE A 162 -18.14 19.41 -21.22
C ILE A 162 -19.03 20.59 -20.85
N GLY A 163 -18.64 21.40 -19.87
CA GLY A 163 -19.44 22.53 -19.44
C GLY A 163 -18.89 23.20 -18.21
N THR A 164 -19.73 24.03 -17.56
CA THR A 164 -19.40 24.74 -16.32
C THR A 164 -20.55 24.72 -15.35
N ILE A 165 -20.24 24.75 -14.04
CA ILE A 165 -21.21 24.93 -12.96
C ILE A 165 -20.69 25.96 -11.97
N TYR A 166 -21.41 27.05 -11.74
CA TYR A 166 -20.98 28.18 -10.91
C TYR A 166 -19.57 28.70 -11.26
N GLY A 167 -19.20 28.65 -12.57
CA GLY A 167 -17.90 29.04 -13.04
C GLY A 167 -16.79 27.96 -12.91
N PHE A 168 -17.08 26.84 -12.25
CA PHE A 168 -16.17 25.70 -12.23
C PHE A 168 -16.33 24.81 -13.47
N THR A 169 -15.25 24.36 -14.07
CA THR A 169 -15.27 23.51 -15.24
C THR A 169 -15.77 22.10 -14.91
N VAL A 170 -16.76 21.63 -15.65
CA VAL A 170 -17.24 20.24 -15.57
C VAL A 170 -16.53 19.42 -16.63
N LEU A 171 -16.01 18.27 -16.20
CA LEU A 171 -15.22 17.36 -17.03
C LEU A 171 -15.85 15.98 -17.05
N VAL A 172 -15.66 15.26 -18.16
CA VAL A 172 -15.89 13.82 -18.26
C VAL A 172 -14.55 13.10 -18.44
N LYS A 173 -14.38 11.98 -17.77
CA LYS A 173 -13.21 11.10 -17.90
C LYS A 173 -13.65 9.66 -18.01
N THR A 174 -13.09 8.98 -19.01
CA THR A 174 -13.28 7.54 -19.20
C THR A 174 -12.28 6.80 -18.32
N GLU A 175 -12.77 5.96 -17.42
CA GLU A 175 -11.96 5.19 -16.49
C GLU A 175 -12.25 3.70 -16.61
N LEU A 176 -11.23 2.87 -16.37
CA LEU A 176 -11.40 1.44 -16.25
C LEU A 176 -12.18 1.14 -14.97
N SER A 177 -13.19 0.31 -15.07
CA SER A 177 -14.02 -0.11 -13.95
C SER A 177 -14.09 -1.62 -13.92
N MET A 178 -13.79 -2.19 -12.75
CA MET A 178 -14.03 -3.61 -12.48
C MET A 178 -15.45 -3.76 -11.92
N LYS A 179 -16.34 -4.35 -12.67
CA LYS A 179 -17.68 -4.68 -12.21
C LYS A 179 -17.94 -6.17 -12.41
N ASP A 180 -18.30 -6.84 -11.31
CA ASP A 180 -18.61 -8.29 -11.32
C ASP A 180 -17.48 -9.19 -11.88
N GLY A 181 -16.20 -8.76 -11.72
CA GLY A 181 -15.04 -9.49 -12.22
C GLY A 181 -14.70 -9.27 -13.69
N PHE A 182 -15.45 -8.40 -14.38
CA PHE A 182 -15.18 -8.01 -15.78
C PHE A 182 -14.59 -6.61 -15.83
N GLU A 183 -13.54 -6.44 -16.66
CA GLU A 183 -13.01 -5.14 -16.99
C GLU A 183 -13.97 -4.44 -17.95
N GLY A 184 -14.40 -3.25 -17.59
CA GLY A 184 -15.24 -2.40 -18.39
C GLY A 184 -14.75 -0.95 -18.37
N VAL A 185 -15.34 -0.11 -19.21
CA VAL A 185 -15.06 1.32 -19.25
C VAL A 185 -16.27 2.06 -18.69
N GLN A 186 -16.02 3.01 -17.79
CA GLN A 186 -17.06 3.85 -17.21
C GLN A 186 -16.67 5.32 -17.33
N ASN A 187 -17.60 6.15 -17.84
CA ASN A 187 -17.42 7.59 -17.84
C ASN A 187 -17.84 8.17 -16.50
N ARG A 188 -16.94 8.93 -15.88
CA ARG A 188 -17.19 9.65 -14.64
C ARG A 188 -17.11 11.14 -14.88
N PHE A 189 -17.91 11.87 -14.13
CA PHE A 189 -17.96 13.33 -14.19
C PHE A 189 -17.22 13.92 -13.01
N TYR A 190 -16.52 15.01 -13.29
CA TYR A 190 -15.72 15.74 -12.31
C TYR A 190 -15.97 17.23 -12.44
N VAL A 191 -15.89 17.94 -11.31
CA VAL A 191 -15.76 19.39 -11.29
C VAL A 191 -14.30 19.71 -10.99
N ARG A 192 -13.70 20.57 -11.78
CA ARG A 192 -12.35 21.05 -11.56
C ARG A 192 -12.39 22.31 -10.71
N GLY A 193 -11.83 22.26 -9.48
CA GLY A 193 -11.58 23.41 -8.64
C GLY A 193 -10.45 24.27 -9.19
N GLU A 194 -10.30 25.48 -8.67
CA GLU A 194 -9.24 26.43 -9.08
C GLU A 194 -7.84 25.86 -8.78
N GLY A 195 -7.70 25.03 -7.73
CA GLY A 195 -6.47 24.32 -7.41
C GLY A 195 -6.18 23.09 -8.28
N ASN A 196 -6.84 22.91 -9.43
CA ASN A 196 -6.79 21.71 -10.27
C ASN A 196 -7.22 20.40 -9.57
N TYR A 197 -7.87 20.50 -8.43
CA TYR A 197 -8.44 19.35 -7.77
C TYR A 197 -9.73 18.92 -8.50
N LEU A 198 -9.91 17.60 -8.66
CA LEU A 198 -11.08 17.05 -9.34
C LEU A 198 -12.05 16.49 -8.30
N TYR A 199 -13.23 17.10 -8.20
CA TYR A 199 -14.34 16.63 -7.37
C TYR A 199 -15.24 15.71 -8.19
N GLN A 200 -15.39 14.48 -7.78
CA GLN A 200 -16.26 13.53 -8.49
C GLN A 200 -17.73 13.92 -8.30
N LEU A 201 -18.47 14.06 -9.40
CA LEU A 201 -19.91 14.26 -9.39
C LEU A 201 -20.63 12.92 -9.41
N SER A 202 -21.59 12.74 -8.52
CA SER A 202 -22.53 11.63 -8.59
C SER A 202 -23.75 12.03 -9.42
N LEU A 203 -24.08 11.25 -10.46
CA LEU A 203 -25.27 11.48 -11.29
C LEU A 203 -26.57 11.41 -10.47
N ILE A 204 -26.57 10.73 -9.34
CA ILE A 204 -27.74 10.59 -8.46
C ILE A 204 -28.17 11.95 -7.87
N HIS A 205 -27.19 12.83 -7.58
CA HIS A 205 -27.47 14.14 -6.98
C HIS A 205 -27.91 15.20 -8.00
N ILE A 206 -27.69 14.96 -9.30
CA ILE A 206 -28.05 15.91 -10.37
C ILE A 206 -29.44 15.63 -10.91
N SER A 207 -29.95 14.42 -10.75
CA SER A 207 -31.23 13.95 -11.29
C SER A 207 -32.35 13.82 -10.24
N SER A 208 -32.09 14.14 -8.98
CA SER A 208 -33.09 14.17 -7.95
C SER A 208 -33.87 15.51 -8.03
N PRO A 209 -35.22 15.47 -8.04
CA PRO A 209 -36.04 16.65 -8.01
C PRO A 209 -35.88 17.44 -6.70
#